data_3adffd102816812596a4d7e69fccc911
#
_entry.id   3adffd102816812596a4d7e69fccc911
#
_cell.length_a   1.000
_cell.length_b   1.000
_cell.length_c   1.000
_cell.angle_alpha   90.00
_cell.angle_beta   90.00
_cell.angle_gamma   90.00
#
_symmetry.space_group_name_H-M   'P 1'
#
loop_
_entity.id
_entity.type
_entity.pdbx_description
1 polymer ?
#
loop_
_entity_poly.entity_id
_entity_poly.type
_entity_poly.pdbx_seq_one_letter_code
_entity_poly.pdbx_strand_id
1 'polypeptide(L)'
;MGWSVNRPTGLTYHRAGLSTKGYTLFTPHGDQKTYLIGMDGQIVHTWMFDHIRPGYGRLLKNGHLLMTGSDINLKFPEPPGQGKSPPPFEERVKMLGGYHTTLLEVDWDGNKIAEYDNRFQHHDFFRRENGNTIVPVWVELSDEMTKKVRGGYKEYRERLPNLIGDEIIEVNADFEEVDRIRIWELMDPVKDPISRDVKRWEWTHVNGIDVNERGDIVFSARHNDRVAIIDAETHDIRWKYTKTHGQHNPTWVGDGNIQIFDNGHAGSRVIEVNPENDEVVWEFHGSPYPQFFSGHISGASRIPGGNVLVCEGTSGRLFEVTRNKEIVWEWINPFVNMTRGNPTTSIYRAHRYSPDHPALAGRDLDPERYGNLNRLNNLDTPAS
;
A
#
# COMPACT_ATOMS: atom_id res chain seq x y z
N MET A 1 21.36 20.41 -11.70
CA MET A 1 21.19 20.89 -10.30
C MET A 1 20.77 19.68 -9.48
N GLY A 2 21.56 19.33 -8.46
CA GLY A 2 21.28 18.18 -7.63
C GLY A 2 20.06 18.41 -6.73
N TRP A 3 19.13 17.49 -6.77
CA TRP A 3 17.93 17.48 -5.91
C TRP A 3 18.26 17.27 -4.43
N SER A 4 19.45 16.79 -4.15
CA SER A 4 19.86 16.31 -2.83
C SER A 4 20.38 17.39 -1.89
N VAL A 5 20.52 18.61 -2.32
CA VAL A 5 21.42 19.56 -1.65
C VAL A 5 20.94 20.02 -0.28
N ASN A 6 19.67 19.78 0.11
CA ASN A 6 19.15 20.31 1.39
C ASN A 6 18.15 19.39 2.11
N ARG A 7 18.06 18.12 1.81
CA ARG A 7 17.25 17.17 2.61
C ARG A 7 18.15 16.07 3.16
N PRO A 8 18.20 15.89 4.48
CA PRO A 8 18.84 14.72 5.06
C PRO A 8 18.15 13.46 4.54
N THR A 9 18.93 12.40 4.27
CA THR A 9 18.46 11.08 3.87
C THR A 9 19.06 10.03 4.78
N GLY A 10 18.52 8.81 4.78
CA GLY A 10 18.90 7.78 5.72
C GLY A 10 18.27 8.03 7.10
N LEU A 11 18.90 7.56 8.15
CA LEU A 11 18.43 7.74 9.52
C LEU A 11 18.62 9.21 9.94
N THR A 12 17.52 9.90 10.23
CA THR A 12 17.51 11.31 10.63
C THR A 12 17.22 11.49 12.10
N TYR A 13 16.58 10.52 12.75
CA TYR A 13 16.27 10.59 14.17
C TYR A 13 16.08 9.18 14.78
N HIS A 14 16.64 8.96 15.98
CA HIS A 14 16.49 7.68 16.68
C HIS A 14 16.59 7.82 18.20
N ARG A 15 15.50 7.50 18.90
CA ARG A 15 15.47 7.32 20.36
C ARG A 15 15.37 5.85 20.71
N ALA A 16 16.51 5.17 20.75
CA ALA A 16 16.62 3.71 20.89
C ALA A 16 15.87 3.13 22.11
N GLY A 17 15.73 3.90 23.20
CA GLY A 17 14.99 3.46 24.40
C GLY A 17 13.46 3.49 24.27
N LEU A 18 12.91 4.11 23.23
CA LEU A 18 11.48 4.25 22.98
C LEU A 18 11.02 3.61 21.66
N SER A 19 11.94 3.40 20.74
CA SER A 19 11.66 2.77 19.45
C SER A 19 11.60 1.25 19.57
N THR A 20 10.77 0.64 18.74
CA THR A 20 10.63 -0.82 18.64
C THR A 20 11.76 -1.40 17.80
N LYS A 21 12.55 -2.29 18.37
CA LYS A 21 13.62 -3.00 17.65
C LYS A 21 13.02 -3.81 16.50
N GLY A 22 13.73 -3.83 15.38
CA GLY A 22 13.31 -4.62 14.22
C GLY A 22 13.99 -4.22 12.93
N TYR A 23 13.47 -4.80 11.85
CA TYR A 23 13.94 -4.56 10.50
C TYR A 23 12.78 -4.09 9.64
N THR A 24 13.02 -3.07 8.83
CA THR A 24 11.97 -2.45 8.02
C THR A 24 12.11 -2.82 6.56
N LEU A 25 11.10 -3.48 6.01
CA LEU A 25 10.99 -3.86 4.61
C LEU A 25 10.25 -2.76 3.85
N PHE A 26 10.75 -2.37 2.69
CA PHE A 26 10.09 -1.44 1.77
C PHE A 26 10.62 -1.60 0.34
N THR A 27 9.83 -1.11 -0.61
CA THR A 27 10.18 -1.04 -2.03
C THR A 27 10.03 0.41 -2.50
N PRO A 28 11.11 1.09 -2.92
CA PRO A 28 10.99 2.41 -3.54
C PRO A 28 10.28 2.31 -4.89
N HIS A 29 9.39 3.25 -5.20
CA HIS A 29 8.74 3.26 -6.51
C HIS A 29 9.75 3.43 -7.65
N GLY A 30 9.59 2.61 -8.68
CA GLY A 30 10.46 2.63 -9.86
C GLY A 30 11.80 1.90 -9.69
N ASP A 31 12.12 1.42 -8.50
CA ASP A 31 13.28 0.57 -8.26
C ASP A 31 13.06 -0.87 -8.77
N GLN A 32 14.14 -1.59 -8.98
CA GLN A 32 14.15 -3.03 -9.23
C GLN A 32 14.46 -3.84 -7.96
N LYS A 33 14.55 -3.17 -6.82
CA LYS A 33 14.94 -3.78 -5.55
C LYS A 33 13.90 -3.54 -4.47
N THR A 34 13.77 -4.55 -3.61
CA THR A 34 13.13 -4.44 -2.30
C THR A 34 14.24 -4.49 -1.24
N TYR A 35 14.14 -3.65 -0.22
CA TYR A 35 15.16 -3.46 0.78
C TYR A 35 14.66 -3.85 2.17
N LEU A 36 15.57 -4.42 2.97
CA LEU A 36 15.41 -4.59 4.41
C LEU A 36 16.49 -3.76 5.10
N ILE A 37 16.09 -2.85 5.99
CA ILE A 37 17.00 -1.99 6.75
C ILE A 37 16.91 -2.25 8.25
N GLY A 38 18.02 -2.06 8.95
CA GLY A 38 18.12 -2.10 10.41
C GLY A 38 17.60 -0.82 11.07
N MET A 39 17.65 -0.78 12.41
CA MET A 39 17.25 0.41 13.19
C MET A 39 18.21 1.59 13.03
N ASP A 40 19.44 1.32 12.65
CA ASP A 40 20.47 2.29 12.27
C ASP A 40 20.28 2.86 10.85
N GLY A 41 19.27 2.36 10.14
CA GLY A 41 18.93 2.80 8.79
C GLY A 41 19.78 2.16 7.69
N GLN A 42 20.71 1.27 8.04
CA GLN A 42 21.56 0.58 7.08
C GLN A 42 20.84 -0.60 6.44
N ILE A 43 21.15 -0.84 5.17
CA ILE A 43 20.65 -2.00 4.42
C ILE A 43 21.33 -3.26 4.99
N VAL A 44 20.50 -4.21 5.37
CA VAL A 44 20.93 -5.55 5.86
C VAL A 44 20.59 -6.66 4.88
N HIS A 45 19.63 -6.41 3.96
CA HIS A 45 19.32 -7.35 2.88
C HIS A 45 18.64 -6.65 1.71
N THR A 46 18.77 -7.23 0.49
CA THR A 46 18.07 -6.76 -0.72
C THR A 46 17.65 -7.95 -1.58
N TRP A 47 16.47 -7.83 -2.18
CA TRP A 47 16.05 -8.68 -3.30
C TRP A 47 16.11 -7.85 -4.57
N MET A 48 16.72 -8.38 -5.62
CA MET A 48 16.83 -7.72 -6.93
C MET A 48 16.06 -8.51 -7.98
N PHE A 49 15.32 -7.79 -8.83
CA PHE A 49 14.45 -8.39 -9.85
C PHE A 49 14.82 -7.88 -11.24
N ASP A 50 15.24 -8.77 -12.13
CA ASP A 50 15.70 -8.41 -13.47
C ASP A 50 14.57 -8.27 -14.49
N HIS A 51 13.43 -8.95 -14.25
CA HIS A 51 12.30 -9.06 -15.18
C HIS A 51 11.01 -8.43 -14.65
N ILE A 52 10.94 -8.13 -13.35
CA ILE A 52 9.77 -7.55 -12.70
C ILE A 52 10.15 -6.21 -12.07
N ARG A 53 9.28 -5.22 -12.22
CA ARG A 53 9.31 -4.00 -11.40
C ARG A 53 8.49 -4.27 -10.14
N PRO A 54 9.15 -4.38 -8.97
CA PRO A 54 8.47 -4.65 -7.71
C PRO A 54 7.56 -3.48 -7.32
N GLY A 55 6.41 -3.81 -6.76
CA GLY A 55 5.45 -2.84 -6.24
C GLY A 55 5.49 -2.75 -4.73
N TYR A 56 5.06 -3.81 -4.08
CA TYR A 56 4.87 -3.88 -2.64
C TYR A 56 5.03 -5.33 -2.16
N GLY A 57 5.70 -5.54 -1.03
CA GLY A 57 5.99 -6.88 -0.53
C GLY A 57 5.82 -7.05 0.96
N ARG A 58 5.63 -8.30 1.38
CA ARG A 58 5.61 -8.76 2.78
C ARG A 58 6.49 -9.99 2.96
N LEU A 59 7.25 -10.04 4.06
CA LEU A 59 7.91 -11.27 4.49
C LEU A 59 6.90 -12.21 5.11
N LEU A 60 6.87 -13.44 4.62
CA LEU A 60 6.06 -14.52 5.14
C LEU A 60 6.79 -15.23 6.29
N LYS A 61 6.07 -15.91 7.17
CA LYS A 61 6.63 -16.66 8.32
C LYS A 61 7.66 -17.72 7.91
N ASN A 62 7.55 -18.27 6.68
CA ASN A 62 8.49 -19.24 6.11
C ASN A 62 9.81 -18.62 5.60
N GLY A 63 9.97 -17.31 5.68
CA GLY A 63 11.15 -16.57 5.22
C GLY A 63 11.13 -16.16 3.75
N HIS A 64 10.04 -16.41 3.03
CA HIS A 64 9.88 -15.96 1.66
C HIS A 64 9.38 -14.50 1.62
N LEU A 65 9.70 -13.80 0.55
CA LEU A 65 9.11 -12.51 0.19
C LEU A 65 7.98 -12.75 -0.80
N LEU A 66 6.75 -12.40 -0.41
CA LEU A 66 5.61 -12.33 -1.31
C LEU A 66 5.39 -10.87 -1.72
N MET A 67 5.25 -10.60 -3.02
CA MET A 67 5.17 -9.23 -3.52
C MET A 67 4.33 -9.10 -4.78
N THR A 68 3.73 -7.93 -4.95
CA THR A 68 3.15 -7.52 -6.23
C THR A 68 4.22 -6.97 -7.15
N GLY A 69 4.02 -7.11 -8.45
CA GLY A 69 4.93 -6.54 -9.45
C GLY A 69 4.29 -6.42 -10.81
N SER A 70 5.03 -5.85 -11.73
CA SER A 70 4.66 -5.75 -13.15
C SER A 70 5.87 -6.06 -14.02
N ASP A 71 5.64 -6.63 -15.19
CA ASP A 71 6.71 -6.82 -16.17
C ASP A 71 7.48 -5.50 -16.37
N ILE A 72 8.80 -5.57 -16.31
CA ILE A 72 9.68 -4.40 -16.45
C ILE A 72 9.51 -3.72 -17.81
N ASN A 73 9.15 -4.49 -18.84
CA ASN A 73 8.93 -4.01 -20.20
C ASN A 73 7.51 -3.49 -20.44
N LEU A 74 6.64 -3.55 -19.42
CA LEU A 74 5.26 -3.07 -19.54
C LEU A 74 5.25 -1.59 -19.94
N LYS A 75 4.61 -1.31 -21.07
CA LYS A 75 4.37 0.05 -21.54
C LYS A 75 3.04 0.55 -21.02
N PHE A 76 3.08 1.71 -20.38
CA PHE A 76 1.88 2.42 -19.99
C PHE A 76 1.35 3.20 -21.19
N PRO A 77 0.05 3.07 -21.54
CA PRO A 77 -0.52 3.83 -22.63
C PRO A 77 -0.53 5.32 -22.31
N GLU A 78 -0.37 6.14 -23.34
CA GLU A 78 -0.56 7.59 -23.22
C GLU A 78 -2.04 7.90 -22.93
N PRO A 79 -2.33 8.87 -22.03
CA PRO A 79 -3.69 9.33 -21.84
C PRO A 79 -4.31 9.78 -23.16
N PRO A 80 -5.55 9.42 -23.47
CA PRO A 80 -6.19 9.86 -24.70
C PRO A 80 -6.28 11.39 -24.72
N GLY A 81 -5.86 12.00 -25.82
CA GLY A 81 -5.98 13.45 -26.01
C GLY A 81 -7.45 13.90 -25.98
N GLN A 82 -7.68 15.21 -25.76
CA GLN A 82 -9.01 15.80 -25.76
C GLN A 82 -9.82 15.43 -27.01
N GLY A 83 -11.06 15.02 -26.82
CA GLY A 83 -11.99 14.65 -27.89
C GLY A 83 -11.82 13.24 -28.47
N LYS A 84 -10.92 12.42 -27.95
CA LYS A 84 -10.78 11.01 -28.34
C LYS A 84 -11.68 10.12 -27.46
N SER A 85 -12.19 9.05 -28.06
CA SER A 85 -12.89 8.01 -27.30
C SER A 85 -11.96 7.38 -26.26
N PRO A 86 -12.47 7.04 -25.06
CA PRO A 86 -11.68 6.34 -24.07
C PRO A 86 -11.22 5.00 -24.63
N PRO A 87 -10.00 4.54 -24.26
CA PRO A 87 -9.48 3.25 -24.69
C PRO A 87 -10.30 2.10 -24.11
N PRO A 88 -10.15 0.88 -24.68
CA PRO A 88 -10.77 -0.33 -24.12
C PRO A 88 -10.38 -0.56 -22.64
N PHE A 89 -11.19 -1.33 -21.93
CA PHE A 89 -11.00 -1.63 -20.50
C PHE A 89 -9.57 -2.07 -20.16
N GLU A 90 -9.01 -3.00 -20.91
CA GLU A 90 -7.66 -3.55 -20.70
C GLU A 90 -6.54 -2.49 -20.83
N GLU A 91 -6.73 -1.47 -21.63
CA GLU A 91 -5.80 -0.35 -21.73
C GLU A 91 -6.05 0.71 -20.64
N ARG A 92 -7.30 0.87 -20.22
CA ARG A 92 -7.65 1.80 -19.14
C ARG A 92 -7.04 1.37 -17.80
N VAL A 93 -7.09 0.08 -17.46
CA VAL A 93 -6.51 -0.42 -16.19
C VAL A 93 -5.01 -0.15 -16.10
N LYS A 94 -4.26 -0.21 -17.19
CA LYS A 94 -2.83 0.13 -17.22
C LYS A 94 -2.54 1.59 -16.88
N MET A 95 -3.52 2.47 -17.03
CA MET A 95 -3.39 3.90 -16.72
C MET A 95 -3.64 4.22 -15.25
N LEU A 96 -4.26 3.29 -14.52
CA LEU A 96 -4.64 3.49 -13.12
C LEU A 96 -3.44 3.38 -12.16
N GLY A 97 -3.58 3.96 -10.99
CA GLY A 97 -2.63 3.76 -9.90
C GLY A 97 -2.74 2.35 -9.33
N GLY A 98 -1.64 1.81 -8.82
CA GLY A 98 -1.63 0.47 -8.20
C GLY A 98 -1.72 -0.70 -9.17
N TYR A 99 -1.60 -0.48 -10.48
CA TYR A 99 -1.60 -1.54 -11.48
C TYR A 99 -0.41 -2.48 -11.31
N HIS A 100 -0.71 -3.74 -11.14
CA HIS A 100 0.25 -4.84 -11.08
C HIS A 100 -0.27 -5.99 -11.94
N THR A 101 0.65 -6.80 -12.49
CA THR A 101 0.28 -7.95 -13.32
C THR A 101 0.56 -9.28 -12.65
N THR A 102 1.40 -9.25 -11.61
CA THR A 102 1.99 -10.46 -11.05
C THR A 102 2.02 -10.39 -9.54
N LEU A 103 1.72 -11.50 -8.89
CA LEU A 103 2.04 -11.77 -7.50
C LEU A 103 3.16 -12.80 -7.49
N LEU A 104 4.32 -12.44 -6.97
CA LEU A 104 5.55 -13.22 -6.99
C LEU A 104 5.95 -13.63 -5.57
N GLU A 105 6.23 -14.91 -5.36
CA GLU A 105 6.87 -15.42 -4.15
C GLU A 105 8.30 -15.84 -4.46
N VAL A 106 9.26 -15.28 -3.73
CA VAL A 106 10.68 -15.63 -3.83
C VAL A 106 11.25 -16.05 -2.47
N ASP A 107 12.26 -16.87 -2.49
CA ASP A 107 13.00 -17.21 -1.26
C ASP A 107 13.89 -16.03 -0.80
N TRP A 108 14.66 -16.26 0.28
CA TRP A 108 15.57 -15.25 0.81
C TRP A 108 16.66 -14.83 -0.19
N ASP A 109 17.10 -15.76 -1.05
CA ASP A 109 18.15 -15.50 -2.04
C ASP A 109 17.62 -14.95 -3.38
N GLY A 110 16.30 -14.72 -3.47
CA GLY A 110 15.64 -14.17 -4.65
C GLY A 110 15.24 -15.22 -5.70
N ASN A 111 15.36 -16.51 -5.39
CA ASN A 111 14.90 -17.56 -6.31
C ASN A 111 13.39 -17.62 -6.34
N LYS A 112 12.82 -17.69 -7.53
CA LYS A 112 11.37 -17.78 -7.72
C LYS A 112 10.81 -19.09 -7.15
N ILE A 113 9.87 -18.99 -6.24
CA ILE A 113 9.13 -20.11 -5.65
C ILE A 113 7.80 -20.29 -6.37
N ALA A 114 7.05 -19.19 -6.53
CA ALA A 114 5.74 -19.22 -7.17
C ALA A 114 5.45 -17.89 -7.86
N GLU A 115 4.60 -17.92 -8.87
CA GLU A 115 4.19 -16.74 -9.62
C GLU A 115 2.74 -16.90 -10.08
N TYR A 116 1.91 -15.90 -9.78
CA TYR A 116 0.53 -15.80 -10.21
C TYR A 116 0.33 -14.57 -11.07
N ASP A 117 -0.02 -14.78 -12.35
CA ASP A 117 -0.26 -13.70 -13.29
C ASP A 117 -1.75 -13.40 -13.41
N ASN A 118 -2.10 -12.17 -13.09
CA ASN A 118 -3.43 -11.64 -13.34
C ASN A 118 -3.34 -10.16 -13.71
N ARG A 119 -3.58 -9.86 -15.01
CA ARG A 119 -3.48 -8.50 -15.55
C ARG A 119 -4.44 -7.48 -14.93
N PHE A 120 -5.36 -7.90 -14.10
CA PHE A 120 -6.35 -7.04 -13.47
C PHE A 120 -6.13 -6.88 -11.97
N GLN A 121 -5.12 -7.56 -11.40
CA GLN A 121 -4.80 -7.37 -9.98
C GLN A 121 -4.21 -5.97 -9.74
N HIS A 122 -4.42 -5.46 -8.54
CA HIS A 122 -3.93 -4.13 -8.17
C HIS A 122 -3.70 -3.96 -6.67
N HIS A 123 -2.90 -2.97 -6.32
CA HIS A 123 -2.64 -2.39 -5.02
C HIS A 123 -2.12 -3.33 -3.94
N ASP A 124 -2.90 -4.31 -3.49
CA ASP A 124 -2.64 -5.05 -2.26
C ASP A 124 -2.83 -6.56 -2.41
N PHE A 125 -2.44 -7.29 -1.40
CA PHE A 125 -2.70 -8.71 -1.22
C PHE A 125 -2.68 -9.07 0.26
N PHE A 126 -3.31 -10.18 0.62
CA PHE A 126 -3.24 -10.76 1.94
C PHE A 126 -3.05 -12.27 1.85
N ARG A 127 -1.98 -12.81 2.46
CA ARG A 127 -1.75 -14.26 2.59
C ARG A 127 -2.40 -14.77 3.87
N ARG A 128 -3.39 -15.64 3.73
CA ARG A 128 -4.02 -16.34 4.85
C ARG A 128 -3.10 -17.42 5.44
N GLU A 129 -3.36 -17.86 6.66
CA GLU A 129 -2.61 -18.92 7.31
C GLU A 129 -2.75 -20.29 6.62
N ASN A 130 -3.87 -20.54 5.95
CA ASN A 130 -4.09 -21.76 5.16
C ASN A 130 -3.31 -21.78 3.82
N GLY A 131 -2.56 -20.74 3.51
CA GLY A 131 -1.78 -20.60 2.28
C GLY A 131 -2.52 -19.92 1.13
N ASN A 132 -3.81 -19.66 1.24
CA ASN A 132 -4.56 -18.91 0.24
C ASN A 132 -4.15 -17.44 0.22
N THR A 133 -4.33 -16.79 -0.93
CA THR A 133 -4.04 -15.37 -1.08
C THR A 133 -5.26 -14.62 -1.57
N ILE A 134 -5.59 -13.52 -0.89
CA ILE A 134 -6.66 -12.61 -1.28
C ILE A 134 -6.04 -11.45 -2.08
N VAL A 135 -6.65 -11.11 -3.21
CA VAL A 135 -6.14 -10.10 -4.15
C VAL A 135 -7.30 -9.27 -4.69
N PRO A 136 -7.23 -7.93 -4.63
CA PRO A 136 -8.16 -7.07 -5.35
C PRO A 136 -7.93 -7.13 -6.86
N VAL A 137 -9.01 -7.19 -7.64
CA VAL A 137 -8.97 -7.19 -9.10
C VAL A 137 -9.99 -6.22 -9.68
N TRP A 138 -9.61 -5.54 -10.77
CA TRP A 138 -10.52 -4.68 -11.51
C TRP A 138 -11.44 -5.45 -12.45
N VAL A 139 -12.68 -4.96 -12.58
CA VAL A 139 -13.66 -5.44 -13.53
C VAL A 139 -14.33 -4.27 -14.25
N GLU A 140 -14.76 -4.47 -15.49
CA GLU A 140 -15.58 -3.48 -16.19
C GLU A 140 -17.04 -3.65 -15.77
N LEU A 141 -17.66 -2.60 -15.24
CA LEU A 141 -19.06 -2.60 -14.85
C LEU A 141 -19.95 -2.54 -16.08
N SER A 142 -21.18 -3.06 -15.98
CA SER A 142 -22.17 -2.93 -17.02
C SER A 142 -22.56 -1.47 -17.26
N ASP A 143 -23.09 -1.17 -18.45
CA ASP A 143 -23.65 0.14 -18.79
C ASP A 143 -24.78 0.52 -17.82
N GLU A 144 -25.59 -0.44 -17.39
CA GLU A 144 -26.66 -0.24 -16.41
C GLU A 144 -26.12 0.19 -15.05
N MET A 145 -25.12 -0.52 -14.52
CA MET A 145 -24.49 -0.17 -13.24
C MET A 145 -23.76 1.17 -13.33
N THR A 146 -23.03 1.40 -14.41
CA THR A 146 -22.34 2.67 -14.67
C THR A 146 -23.28 3.88 -14.60
N LYS A 147 -24.50 3.75 -15.11
CA LYS A 147 -25.52 4.80 -15.05
C LYS A 147 -26.09 5.04 -13.65
N LYS A 148 -26.14 4.01 -12.81
CA LYS A 148 -26.64 4.11 -11.43
C LYS A 148 -25.68 4.82 -10.51
N VAL A 149 -24.36 4.58 -10.68
CA VAL A 149 -23.33 5.18 -9.82
C VAL A 149 -23.34 6.69 -9.90
N ARG A 150 -23.31 7.37 -8.75
CA ARG A 150 -23.29 8.84 -8.62
C ARG A 150 -21.88 9.36 -8.38
N GLY A 151 -21.72 10.69 -8.51
CA GLY A 151 -20.49 11.42 -8.16
C GLY A 151 -19.41 11.38 -9.23
N GLY A 152 -18.22 11.83 -8.84
CA GLY A 152 -17.06 12.01 -9.71
C GLY A 152 -17.21 13.15 -10.71
N TYR A 153 -16.08 13.69 -11.20
CA TYR A 153 -16.11 14.67 -12.28
C TYR A 153 -15.86 14.02 -13.64
N LYS A 154 -16.49 14.57 -14.67
CA LYS A 154 -16.40 14.09 -16.05
C LYS A 154 -15.28 14.79 -16.78
N GLU A 155 -14.29 14.03 -17.26
CA GLU A 155 -13.20 14.56 -18.06
C GLU A 155 -13.56 14.74 -19.55
N TYR A 156 -14.48 13.88 -20.05
CA TYR A 156 -14.90 13.87 -21.46
C TYR A 156 -16.37 14.30 -21.61
N ARG A 157 -16.62 15.18 -22.57
CA ARG A 157 -17.97 15.76 -22.78
C ARG A 157 -18.94 14.82 -23.52
N GLU A 158 -18.44 13.89 -24.33
CA GLU A 158 -19.30 13.21 -25.31
C GLU A 158 -19.65 11.75 -24.99
N ARG A 159 -18.75 10.96 -24.46
CA ARG A 159 -19.00 9.56 -24.07
C ARG A 159 -18.10 9.12 -22.94
N LEU A 160 -18.70 8.79 -21.82
CA LEU A 160 -17.96 8.16 -20.73
C LEU A 160 -17.87 6.65 -20.99
N PRO A 161 -16.70 6.02 -20.73
CA PRO A 161 -16.61 4.57 -20.73
C PRO A 161 -17.44 4.01 -19.57
N ASN A 162 -17.71 2.71 -19.63
CA ASN A 162 -18.19 1.99 -18.47
C ASN A 162 -17.21 2.17 -17.31
N LEU A 163 -17.73 2.32 -16.10
CA LEU A 163 -16.90 2.44 -14.91
C LEU A 163 -16.12 1.13 -14.67
N ILE A 164 -14.97 1.28 -14.06
CA ILE A 164 -14.20 0.17 -13.52
C ILE A 164 -14.64 0.02 -12.06
N GLY A 165 -14.98 -1.19 -11.66
CA GLY A 165 -15.28 -1.59 -10.29
C GLY A 165 -14.22 -2.55 -9.78
N ASP A 166 -14.36 -2.94 -8.52
CA ASP A 166 -13.44 -3.85 -7.85
C ASP A 166 -14.15 -5.14 -7.41
N GLU A 167 -13.42 -6.22 -7.47
CA GLU A 167 -13.72 -7.49 -6.83
C GLU A 167 -12.54 -7.91 -5.98
N ILE A 168 -12.79 -8.72 -4.97
CA ILE A 168 -11.76 -9.37 -4.16
C ILE A 168 -11.83 -10.85 -4.48
N ILE A 169 -10.77 -11.43 -5.01
CA ILE A 169 -10.66 -12.87 -5.26
C ILE A 169 -9.77 -13.53 -4.22
N GLU A 170 -10.08 -14.78 -3.89
CA GLU A 170 -9.20 -15.64 -3.12
C GLU A 170 -8.67 -16.76 -4.04
N VAL A 171 -7.36 -16.93 -4.08
CA VAL A 171 -6.70 -18.02 -4.80
C VAL A 171 -6.01 -18.96 -3.83
N ASN A 172 -6.05 -20.27 -4.12
CA ASN A 172 -5.36 -21.28 -3.33
C ASN A 172 -3.84 -21.32 -3.63
N ALA A 173 -3.12 -22.25 -3.03
CA ALA A 173 -1.68 -22.42 -3.23
C ALA A 173 -1.30 -22.79 -4.68
N ASP A 174 -2.21 -23.37 -5.46
CA ASP A 174 -2.05 -23.72 -6.88
C ASP A 174 -2.52 -22.58 -7.79
N PHE A 175 -2.86 -21.41 -7.22
CA PHE A 175 -3.39 -20.23 -7.90
C PHE A 175 -4.74 -20.43 -8.62
N GLU A 176 -5.52 -21.41 -8.19
CA GLU A 176 -6.90 -21.57 -8.59
C GLU A 176 -7.80 -20.64 -7.76
N GLU A 177 -8.70 -19.95 -8.42
CA GLU A 177 -9.70 -19.11 -7.74
C GLU A 177 -10.68 -19.99 -6.97
N VAL A 178 -10.80 -19.75 -5.67
CA VAL A 178 -11.66 -20.52 -4.75
C VAL A 178 -12.80 -19.70 -4.18
N ASP A 179 -12.70 -18.36 -4.23
CA ASP A 179 -13.77 -17.45 -3.79
C ASP A 179 -13.68 -16.11 -4.52
N ARG A 180 -14.84 -15.42 -4.60
CA ARG A 180 -14.96 -14.10 -5.24
C ARG A 180 -16.03 -13.24 -4.60
N ILE A 181 -15.63 -12.08 -4.10
CA ILE A 181 -16.51 -11.07 -3.52
C ILE A 181 -16.59 -9.86 -4.46
N ARG A 182 -17.78 -9.54 -4.92
CA ARG A 182 -18.02 -8.41 -5.83
C ARG A 182 -18.31 -7.14 -5.04
N ILE A 183 -17.30 -6.31 -4.84
CA ILE A 183 -17.44 -5.05 -4.08
C ILE A 183 -18.51 -4.15 -4.68
N TRP A 184 -18.63 -4.12 -6.01
CA TRP A 184 -19.62 -3.34 -6.73
C TRP A 184 -21.08 -3.82 -6.53
N GLU A 185 -21.31 -5.05 -6.03
CA GLU A 185 -22.63 -5.53 -5.58
C GLU A 185 -22.94 -5.11 -4.14
N LEU A 186 -21.93 -5.00 -3.28
CA LEU A 186 -22.05 -4.68 -1.87
C LEU A 186 -22.15 -3.17 -1.61
N MET A 187 -21.61 -2.35 -2.49
CA MET A 187 -21.64 -0.90 -2.38
C MET A 187 -22.92 -0.34 -3.01
N ASP A 188 -23.51 0.68 -2.38
CA ASP A 188 -24.72 1.34 -2.90
C ASP A 188 -24.31 2.42 -3.93
N PRO A 189 -24.73 2.32 -5.20
CA PRO A 189 -24.30 3.25 -6.26
C PRO A 189 -24.75 4.69 -6.06
N VAL A 190 -25.70 4.94 -5.14
CA VAL A 190 -26.21 6.28 -4.83
C VAL A 190 -25.66 6.81 -3.51
N LYS A 191 -25.57 5.96 -2.48
CA LYS A 191 -25.12 6.35 -1.12
C LYS A 191 -23.61 6.30 -0.98
N ASP A 192 -22.92 5.52 -1.82
CA ASP A 192 -21.46 5.45 -1.90
C ASP A 192 -20.97 6.07 -3.23
N PRO A 193 -21.18 7.38 -3.46
CA PRO A 193 -20.81 8.02 -4.71
C PRO A 193 -19.29 8.12 -4.85
N ILE A 194 -18.83 8.28 -6.08
CA ILE A 194 -17.45 8.68 -6.35
C ILE A 194 -17.25 10.10 -5.78
N SER A 195 -16.15 10.34 -5.07
CA SER A 195 -15.81 11.65 -4.52
C SER A 195 -15.70 12.72 -5.60
N ARG A 196 -16.06 13.97 -5.26
CA ARG A 196 -16.23 15.06 -6.24
C ARG A 196 -14.93 15.46 -6.94
N ASP A 197 -13.81 15.25 -6.31
CA ASP A 197 -12.44 15.55 -6.79
C ASP A 197 -11.80 14.38 -7.53
N VAL A 198 -12.52 13.27 -7.71
CA VAL A 198 -12.06 12.07 -8.40
C VAL A 198 -12.65 11.99 -9.81
N LYS A 199 -11.82 11.57 -10.78
CA LYS A 199 -12.26 11.29 -12.15
C LYS A 199 -13.25 10.13 -12.18
N ARG A 200 -14.29 10.27 -13.00
CA ARG A 200 -15.32 9.25 -13.19
C ARG A 200 -14.85 8.13 -14.15
N TRP A 201 -13.80 7.40 -13.75
CA TRP A 201 -13.26 6.22 -14.45
C TRP A 201 -13.41 4.95 -13.66
N GLU A 202 -13.23 5.06 -12.35
CA GLU A 202 -13.37 3.98 -11.39
C GLU A 202 -14.42 4.35 -10.35
N TRP A 203 -15.14 3.34 -9.83
CA TRP A 203 -16.10 3.62 -8.77
C TRP A 203 -15.44 3.53 -7.39
N THR A 204 -14.82 2.39 -7.05
CA THR A 204 -14.40 2.09 -5.68
C THR A 204 -12.91 2.28 -5.44
N HIS A 205 -12.04 1.79 -6.33
CA HIS A 205 -10.59 1.86 -6.21
C HIS A 205 -10.11 1.28 -4.88
N VAL A 206 -10.32 -0.05 -4.70
CA VAL A 206 -9.91 -0.77 -3.49
C VAL A 206 -8.39 -0.79 -3.39
N ASN A 207 -7.82 0.02 -2.50
CA ASN A 207 -6.37 0.25 -2.41
C ASN A 207 -5.71 -0.33 -1.16
N GLY A 208 -6.44 -1.08 -0.36
CA GLY A 208 -5.92 -1.76 0.82
C GLY A 208 -6.93 -2.75 1.36
N ILE A 209 -6.42 -3.90 1.79
CA ILE A 209 -7.18 -4.97 2.43
C ILE A 209 -6.41 -5.52 3.62
N ASP A 210 -7.13 -5.98 4.63
CA ASP A 210 -6.57 -6.76 5.74
C ASP A 210 -7.63 -7.73 6.26
N VAL A 211 -7.20 -8.82 6.91
CA VAL A 211 -8.08 -9.90 7.36
C VAL A 211 -7.81 -10.20 8.83
N ASN A 212 -8.86 -10.28 9.63
CA ASN A 212 -8.76 -10.67 11.04
C ASN A 212 -8.77 -12.19 11.23
N GLU A 213 -8.61 -12.62 12.48
CA GLU A 213 -8.61 -14.06 12.86
C GLU A 213 -9.95 -14.76 12.55
N ARG A 214 -11.06 -14.03 12.52
CA ARG A 214 -12.38 -14.57 12.14
C ARG A 214 -12.54 -14.74 10.63
N GLY A 215 -11.65 -14.13 9.83
CA GLY A 215 -11.75 -14.09 8.39
C GLY A 215 -12.47 -12.85 7.83
N ASP A 216 -12.94 -11.93 8.69
CA ASP A 216 -13.56 -10.68 8.23
C ASP A 216 -12.52 -9.84 7.45
N ILE A 217 -12.94 -9.30 6.32
CA ILE A 217 -12.07 -8.48 5.46
C ILE A 217 -12.37 -7.00 5.72
N VAL A 218 -11.37 -6.23 6.14
CA VAL A 218 -11.46 -4.77 6.08
C VAL A 218 -10.85 -4.30 4.76
N PHE A 219 -11.53 -3.37 4.06
CA PHE A 219 -11.02 -2.78 2.83
C PHE A 219 -11.22 -1.27 2.77
N SER A 220 -10.37 -0.59 2.00
CA SER A 220 -10.48 0.83 1.71
C SER A 220 -10.96 1.04 0.27
N ALA A 221 -12.12 1.64 0.09
CA ALA A 221 -12.63 2.14 -1.17
C ALA A 221 -12.25 3.63 -1.31
N ARG A 222 -11.07 3.89 -1.89
CA ARG A 222 -10.43 5.21 -1.91
C ARG A 222 -11.29 6.26 -2.62
N HIS A 223 -11.87 5.90 -3.75
CA HIS A 223 -12.63 6.85 -4.57
C HIS A 223 -14.00 7.20 -3.98
N ASN A 224 -14.43 6.49 -2.95
CA ASN A 224 -15.67 6.77 -2.22
C ASN A 224 -15.42 7.41 -0.85
N ASP A 225 -14.16 7.57 -0.42
CA ASP A 225 -13.82 7.99 0.95
C ASP A 225 -14.45 7.06 2.00
N ARG A 226 -14.33 5.73 1.78
CA ARG A 226 -14.93 4.69 2.63
C ARG A 226 -13.89 3.67 3.08
N VAL A 227 -14.00 3.28 4.35
CA VAL A 227 -13.42 2.02 4.84
C VAL A 227 -14.59 1.14 5.25
N ALA A 228 -14.57 -0.13 4.89
CA ALA A 228 -15.67 -1.04 5.20
C ALA A 228 -15.18 -2.41 5.65
N ILE A 229 -16.02 -3.13 6.40
CA ILE A 229 -15.78 -4.50 6.84
C ILE A 229 -16.79 -5.41 6.17
N ILE A 230 -16.29 -6.45 5.51
CA ILE A 230 -17.07 -7.57 5.00
C ILE A 230 -17.02 -8.68 6.06
N ASP A 231 -18.17 -9.15 6.46
CA ASP A 231 -18.34 -10.27 7.37
C ASP A 231 -17.96 -11.59 6.66
N ALA A 232 -17.16 -12.42 7.31
CA ALA A 232 -16.60 -13.65 6.74
C ALA A 232 -17.65 -14.73 6.43
N GLU A 233 -18.79 -14.74 7.12
CA GLU A 233 -19.81 -15.77 6.99
C GLU A 233 -20.88 -15.40 5.96
N THR A 234 -21.30 -14.11 5.98
CA THR A 234 -22.40 -13.63 5.14
C THR A 234 -21.92 -13.01 3.82
N HIS A 235 -20.66 -12.60 3.75
CA HIS A 235 -20.08 -11.78 2.69
C HIS A 235 -20.77 -10.41 2.52
N ASP A 236 -21.55 -9.97 3.50
CA ASP A 236 -22.19 -8.66 3.51
C ASP A 236 -21.30 -7.60 4.18
N ILE A 237 -21.50 -6.33 3.83
CA ILE A 237 -20.86 -5.24 4.56
C ILE A 237 -21.59 -5.03 5.88
N ARG A 238 -20.88 -5.28 7.02
CA ARG A 238 -21.41 -5.07 8.36
C ARG A 238 -21.07 -3.72 8.98
N TRP A 239 -20.10 -2.98 8.41
CA TRP A 239 -19.68 -1.66 8.88
C TRP A 239 -19.10 -0.83 7.74
N LYS A 240 -19.35 0.50 7.77
CA LYS A 240 -18.73 1.48 6.88
C LYS A 240 -18.36 2.74 7.63
N TYR A 241 -17.10 3.17 7.52
CA TYR A 241 -16.62 4.44 8.01
C TYR A 241 -16.46 5.46 6.89
N THR A 242 -16.96 6.68 7.12
CA THR A 242 -17.14 7.69 6.06
C THR A 242 -16.48 9.03 6.36
N LYS A 243 -15.62 9.08 7.42
CA LYS A 243 -15.02 10.33 7.90
C LYS A 243 -13.53 10.42 7.55
N THR A 244 -13.15 9.86 6.39
CA THR A 244 -11.80 9.91 5.81
C THR A 244 -11.84 10.53 4.43
N HIS A 245 -10.66 10.86 3.88
CA HIS A 245 -10.53 11.34 2.51
C HIS A 245 -9.31 10.72 1.82
N GLY A 246 -9.57 10.01 0.71
CA GLY A 246 -8.54 9.38 -0.11
C GLY A 246 -7.68 8.35 0.63
N GLN A 247 -8.19 7.76 1.69
CA GLN A 247 -7.50 6.94 2.68
C GLN A 247 -6.86 5.68 2.07
N HIS A 248 -5.89 5.11 2.80
CA HIS A 248 -5.15 3.91 2.46
C HIS A 248 -4.96 3.00 3.68
N ASN A 249 -4.59 1.75 3.41
CA ASN A 249 -4.07 0.79 4.37
C ASN A 249 -4.90 0.65 5.65
N PRO A 250 -6.19 0.30 5.56
CA PRO A 250 -6.92 -0.11 6.75
C PRO A 250 -6.32 -1.42 7.27
N THR A 251 -6.04 -1.50 8.57
CA THR A 251 -5.50 -2.70 9.21
C THR A 251 -6.20 -2.98 10.52
N TRP A 252 -6.42 -4.24 10.81
CA TRP A 252 -6.90 -4.66 12.12
C TRP A 252 -5.84 -4.44 13.18
N VAL A 253 -6.23 -3.89 14.33
CA VAL A 253 -5.38 -3.75 15.50
C VAL A 253 -5.99 -4.46 16.71
N GLY A 254 -5.14 -4.86 17.64
CA GLY A 254 -5.37 -5.88 18.66
C GLY A 254 -6.66 -5.84 19.46
N ASP A 255 -7.36 -4.71 19.50
CA ASP A 255 -8.63 -4.56 20.27
C ASP A 255 -9.86 -4.63 19.35
N GLY A 256 -9.71 -5.12 18.12
CA GLY A 256 -10.77 -5.13 17.10
C GLY A 256 -11.00 -3.76 16.44
N ASN A 257 -10.19 -2.77 16.75
CA ASN A 257 -10.21 -1.48 16.11
C ASN A 257 -9.58 -1.55 14.71
N ILE A 258 -9.85 -0.55 13.89
CA ILE A 258 -9.26 -0.39 12.56
C ILE A 258 -8.30 0.80 12.55
N GLN A 259 -7.02 0.55 12.23
CA GLN A 259 -6.08 1.61 11.96
C GLN A 259 -6.16 2.03 10.48
N ILE A 260 -6.17 3.32 10.20
CA ILE A 260 -6.36 3.88 8.85
C ILE A 260 -5.35 5.01 8.65
N PHE A 261 -4.68 5.02 7.49
CA PHE A 261 -3.96 6.18 7.00
C PHE A 261 -4.94 7.06 6.21
N ASP A 262 -5.38 8.16 6.81
CA ASP A 262 -6.27 9.15 6.18
C ASP A 262 -5.43 10.22 5.49
N ASN A 263 -5.40 10.20 4.15
CA ASN A 263 -4.55 11.09 3.36
C ASN A 263 -4.96 12.55 3.50
N GLY A 264 -6.26 12.84 3.63
CA GLY A 264 -6.76 14.19 3.81
C GLY A 264 -6.54 15.11 2.60
N HIS A 265 -6.96 16.37 2.72
CA HIS A 265 -6.82 17.38 1.65
C HIS A 265 -5.57 18.27 1.78
N ALA A 266 -5.16 18.58 2.99
CA ALA A 266 -4.09 19.55 3.27
C ALA A 266 -3.14 19.08 4.39
N GLY A 267 -3.37 17.92 4.92
CA GLY A 267 -2.58 17.23 5.94
C GLY A 267 -3.12 15.83 6.08
N SER A 268 -2.25 14.88 6.39
CA SER A 268 -2.62 13.50 6.65
C SER A 268 -2.73 13.24 8.15
N ARG A 269 -3.42 12.17 8.49
CA ARG A 269 -3.46 11.64 9.85
C ARG A 269 -3.50 10.12 9.84
N VAL A 270 -3.06 9.53 10.93
CA VAL A 270 -3.27 8.11 11.22
C VAL A 270 -4.28 8.03 12.34
N ILE A 271 -5.37 7.31 12.13
CA ILE A 271 -6.43 7.15 13.11
C ILE A 271 -6.64 5.68 13.45
N GLU A 272 -7.09 5.41 14.67
CA GLU A 272 -7.66 4.12 15.06
C GLU A 272 -9.12 4.34 15.40
N VAL A 273 -9.98 3.58 14.74
CA VAL A 273 -11.44 3.70 14.85
C VAL A 273 -12.02 2.42 15.45
N ASN A 274 -12.87 2.56 16.44
CA ASN A 274 -13.67 1.46 16.95
C ASN A 274 -14.89 1.25 16.04
N PRO A 275 -15.03 0.08 15.37
CA PRO A 275 -16.14 -0.16 14.44
C PRO A 275 -17.50 -0.37 15.12
N GLU A 276 -17.53 -0.51 16.44
CA GLU A 276 -18.80 -0.68 17.19
C GLU A 276 -19.56 0.66 17.35
N ASN A 277 -18.82 1.81 17.39
CA ASN A 277 -19.40 3.12 17.72
C ASN A 277 -18.84 4.29 16.88
N ASP A 278 -17.97 4.03 15.91
CA ASP A 278 -17.27 5.02 15.10
C ASP A 278 -16.39 6.00 15.89
N GLU A 279 -16.00 5.68 17.10
CA GLU A 279 -15.12 6.50 17.92
C GLU A 279 -13.67 6.41 17.44
N VAL A 280 -13.02 7.56 17.25
CA VAL A 280 -11.58 7.64 17.02
C VAL A 280 -10.87 7.53 18.38
N VAL A 281 -10.36 6.34 18.69
CA VAL A 281 -9.72 6.03 19.98
C VAL A 281 -8.26 6.49 20.07
N TRP A 282 -7.63 6.71 18.91
CA TRP A 282 -6.29 7.29 18.81
C TRP A 282 -6.12 8.00 17.47
N GLU A 283 -5.37 9.10 17.47
CA GLU A 283 -5.05 9.88 16.27
C GLU A 283 -3.65 10.46 16.37
N PHE A 284 -2.90 10.41 15.26
CA PHE A 284 -1.67 11.15 15.05
C PHE A 284 -1.79 12.04 13.83
N HIS A 285 -1.34 13.29 13.92
CA HIS A 285 -1.25 14.26 12.82
C HIS A 285 -0.03 15.15 12.98
N GLY A 286 0.36 15.87 11.94
CA GLY A 286 1.44 16.85 12.01
C GLY A 286 1.14 18.05 12.91
N SER A 287 2.18 18.70 13.41
CA SER A 287 2.08 19.97 14.15
C SER A 287 3.14 20.95 13.67
N PRO A 288 2.77 21.96 12.86
CA PRO A 288 1.43 22.26 12.30
C PRO A 288 0.92 21.17 11.36
N TYR A 289 -0.39 21.08 11.18
CA TYR A 289 -1.08 20.00 10.47
C TYR A 289 -0.49 19.64 9.09
N PRO A 290 -0.12 20.59 8.21
CA PRO A 290 0.44 20.28 6.89
C PRO A 290 1.86 19.69 6.91
N GLN A 291 2.55 19.63 8.06
CA GLN A 291 3.89 19.03 8.13
C GLN A 291 3.91 17.51 7.94
N PHE A 292 2.76 16.88 8.05
CA PHE A 292 2.56 15.48 7.73
C PHE A 292 1.51 15.39 6.63
N PHE A 293 1.95 15.15 5.39
CA PHE A 293 1.05 15.11 4.25
C PHE A 293 1.53 14.19 3.13
N SER A 294 0.70 13.25 2.79
CA SER A 294 0.84 12.41 1.61
C SER A 294 -0.52 12.30 0.90
N GLY A 295 -0.68 12.97 -0.23
CA GLY A 295 -1.96 13.07 -0.94
C GLY A 295 -2.44 11.77 -1.61
N HIS A 296 -1.59 10.75 -1.68
CA HIS A 296 -1.91 9.41 -2.19
C HIS A 296 -0.92 8.39 -1.65
N ILE A 297 -1.13 7.08 -1.90
CA ILE A 297 -0.32 5.99 -1.34
C ILE A 297 -0.20 6.07 0.18
N SER A 298 0.82 5.48 0.78
CA SER A 298 1.10 5.50 2.22
C SER A 298 0.42 4.38 3.02
N GLY A 299 0.81 4.31 4.27
CA GLY A 299 0.22 3.36 5.20
C GLY A 299 0.74 3.55 6.60
N ALA A 300 0.08 2.89 7.52
CA ALA A 300 0.50 2.81 8.91
C ALA A 300 0.22 1.40 9.44
N SER A 301 1.07 0.93 10.32
CA SER A 301 0.86 -0.36 10.97
C SER A 301 1.27 -0.31 12.43
N ARG A 302 0.43 -0.88 13.29
CA ARG A 302 0.82 -1.10 14.69
C ARG A 302 1.91 -2.17 14.72
N ILE A 303 3.01 -1.85 15.38
CA ILE A 303 4.16 -2.74 15.54
C ILE A 303 4.21 -3.31 16.97
N PRO A 304 4.95 -4.40 17.21
CA PRO A 304 5.11 -4.96 18.56
C PRO A 304 5.49 -3.89 19.58
N GLY A 305 4.89 -3.94 20.78
CA GLY A 305 5.09 -2.89 21.80
C GLY A 305 4.10 -1.73 21.71
N GLY A 306 3.27 -1.66 20.66
CA GLY A 306 2.15 -0.73 20.54
C GLY A 306 2.45 0.59 19.84
N ASN A 307 3.70 0.87 19.47
CA ASN A 307 4.04 1.99 18.59
C ASN A 307 3.47 1.78 17.18
N VAL A 308 3.47 2.83 16.38
CA VAL A 308 2.96 2.81 15.01
C VAL A 308 4.09 3.16 14.05
N LEU A 309 4.39 2.27 13.10
CA LEU A 309 5.22 2.59 11.95
C LEU A 309 4.35 3.31 10.91
N VAL A 310 4.79 4.48 10.48
CA VAL A 310 4.12 5.29 9.46
C VAL A 310 5.00 5.40 8.22
N CYS A 311 4.43 5.10 7.07
CA CYS A 311 5.01 5.37 5.76
C CYS A 311 4.31 6.60 5.16
N GLU A 312 4.95 7.77 5.22
CA GLU A 312 4.55 8.98 4.49
C GLU A 312 5.06 8.85 3.05
N GLY A 313 4.29 8.12 2.25
CA GLY A 313 4.78 7.50 1.02
C GLY A 313 5.26 8.48 -0.05
N THR A 314 4.57 9.60 -0.28
CA THR A 314 4.91 10.55 -1.35
C THR A 314 6.24 11.26 -1.11
N SER A 315 6.63 11.45 0.14
CA SER A 315 7.92 12.04 0.54
C SER A 315 9.03 10.99 0.70
N GLY A 316 8.69 9.69 0.70
CA GLY A 316 9.63 8.61 1.01
C GLY A 316 10.10 8.61 2.46
N ARG A 317 9.29 9.15 3.37
CA ARG A 317 9.59 9.24 4.80
C ARG A 317 8.97 8.08 5.56
N LEU A 318 9.78 7.36 6.32
CA LEU A 318 9.35 6.32 7.26
C LEU A 318 9.60 6.83 8.67
N PHE A 319 8.62 6.71 9.56
CA PHE A 319 8.83 7.11 10.95
C PHE A 319 7.99 6.28 11.92
N GLU A 320 8.44 6.19 13.16
CA GLU A 320 7.77 5.49 14.24
C GLU A 320 7.25 6.48 15.26
N VAL A 321 5.98 6.29 15.64
CA VAL A 321 5.26 7.14 16.60
C VAL A 321 4.82 6.31 17.79
N THR A 322 5.08 6.82 19.01
CA THR A 322 4.56 6.22 20.25
C THR A 322 3.06 6.49 20.43
N ARG A 323 2.45 5.77 21.36
CA ARG A 323 1.03 6.04 21.74
C ARG A 323 0.85 7.46 22.31
N ASN A 324 1.90 8.06 22.86
CA ASN A 324 1.91 9.47 23.34
C ASN A 324 2.17 10.47 22.20
N LYS A 325 2.19 10.00 20.92
CA LYS A 325 2.34 10.83 19.72
C LYS A 325 3.73 11.46 19.56
N GLU A 326 4.75 10.85 20.16
CA GLU A 326 6.15 11.25 19.96
C GLU A 326 6.75 10.45 18.80
N ILE A 327 7.40 11.15 17.85
CA ILE A 327 8.24 10.49 16.83
C ILE A 327 9.52 10.04 17.54
N VAL A 328 9.87 8.75 17.40
CA VAL A 328 11.01 8.14 18.11
C VAL A 328 12.03 7.49 17.17
N TRP A 329 11.68 7.34 15.90
CA TRP A 329 12.56 6.92 14.83
C TRP A 329 12.10 7.56 13.53
N GLU A 330 13.04 8.01 12.70
CA GLU A 330 12.73 8.59 11.40
C GLU A 330 13.84 8.25 10.40
N TRP A 331 13.42 7.85 9.21
CA TRP A 331 14.30 7.52 8.10
C TRP A 331 13.74 8.07 6.79
N ILE A 332 14.60 8.67 5.96
CA ILE A 332 14.22 9.28 4.68
C ILE A 332 14.86 8.50 3.54
N ASN A 333 14.06 8.10 2.56
CA ASN A 333 14.50 7.35 1.40
C ASN A 333 15.55 8.10 0.57
N PRO A 334 16.78 7.56 0.45
CA PRO A 334 17.85 8.16 -0.36
C PRO A 334 17.73 7.82 -1.85
N PHE A 335 16.95 6.80 -2.21
CA PHE A 335 16.87 6.27 -3.56
C PHE A 335 15.97 7.14 -4.43
N VAL A 336 16.55 7.75 -5.48
CA VAL A 336 15.81 8.51 -6.48
C VAL A 336 15.64 7.64 -7.72
N ASN A 337 14.42 7.28 -8.04
CA ASN A 337 14.08 6.46 -9.20
C ASN A 337 13.17 7.21 -10.16
N MET A 338 12.92 6.63 -11.33
CA MET A 338 12.04 7.20 -12.35
C MET A 338 10.71 6.46 -12.40
N THR A 339 9.60 7.16 -12.24
CA THR A 339 8.27 6.60 -12.41
C THR A 339 7.48 7.44 -13.40
N ARG A 340 7.03 6.82 -14.50
CA ARG A 340 6.29 7.52 -15.58
C ARG A 340 7.00 8.79 -16.05
N GLY A 341 8.34 8.73 -16.18
CA GLY A 341 9.16 9.85 -16.67
C GLY A 341 9.48 10.93 -15.63
N ASN A 342 9.04 10.78 -14.37
CA ASN A 342 9.31 11.74 -13.31
C ASN A 342 10.20 11.12 -12.22
N PRO A 343 11.18 11.89 -11.68
CA PRO A 343 11.96 11.44 -10.54
C PRO A 343 11.08 11.35 -9.27
N THR A 344 11.29 10.31 -8.48
CA THR A 344 10.57 10.07 -7.24
C THR A 344 11.44 9.41 -6.18
N THR A 345 11.18 9.73 -4.92
CA THR A 345 11.68 9.01 -3.74
C THR A 345 10.57 8.26 -3.03
N SER A 346 9.38 8.18 -3.62
CA SER A 346 8.19 7.65 -2.96
C SER A 346 8.29 6.16 -2.63
N ILE A 347 7.59 5.77 -1.57
CA ILE A 347 7.42 4.39 -1.11
C ILE A 347 5.93 4.13 -0.98
N TYR A 348 5.44 2.99 -1.51
CA TYR A 348 4.02 2.67 -1.40
C TYR A 348 3.63 2.33 0.04
N ARG A 349 4.38 1.42 0.66
CA ARG A 349 4.17 0.91 2.03
C ARG A 349 5.45 0.36 2.62
N ALA A 350 5.52 0.27 3.95
CA ALA A 350 6.62 -0.36 4.66
C ALA A 350 6.11 -1.21 5.82
N HIS A 351 6.85 -2.26 6.16
CA HIS A 351 6.54 -3.15 7.28
C HIS A 351 7.75 -3.34 8.17
N ARG A 352 7.56 -3.30 9.50
CA ARG A 352 8.60 -3.64 10.46
C ARG A 352 8.37 -5.03 11.03
N TYR A 353 9.41 -5.83 10.99
CA TYR A 353 9.47 -7.18 11.56
C TYR A 353 10.34 -7.16 12.80
N SER A 354 9.85 -7.77 13.89
CA SER A 354 10.63 -7.92 15.12
C SER A 354 11.88 -8.79 14.87
N PRO A 355 12.94 -8.65 15.67
CA PRO A 355 14.18 -9.44 15.48
C PRO A 355 13.95 -10.94 15.59
N ASP A 356 12.94 -11.37 16.34
CA ASP A 356 12.51 -12.75 16.55
C ASP A 356 11.47 -13.25 15.54
N HIS A 357 11.13 -12.43 14.52
CA HIS A 357 10.22 -12.86 13.47
C HIS A 357 10.75 -14.11 12.75
N PRO A 358 9.94 -15.17 12.56
CA PRO A 358 10.40 -16.45 11.99
C PRO A 358 11.16 -16.32 10.66
N ALA A 359 10.77 -15.36 9.81
CA ALA A 359 11.44 -15.10 8.53
C ALA A 359 12.92 -14.71 8.66
N LEU A 360 13.31 -14.16 9.81
CA LEU A 360 14.65 -13.65 10.07
C LEU A 360 15.52 -14.65 10.83
N ALA A 361 14.94 -15.77 11.28
CA ALA A 361 15.66 -16.79 12.04
C ALA A 361 16.85 -17.37 11.25
N GLY A 362 18.04 -17.28 11.84
CA GLY A 362 19.28 -17.81 11.22
C GLY A 362 19.78 -17.03 10.00
N ARG A 363 19.20 -15.86 9.70
CA ARG A 363 19.66 -15.00 8.62
C ARG A 363 20.84 -14.15 9.06
N ASP A 364 21.78 -13.99 8.15
CA ASP A 364 22.87 -13.04 8.33
C ASP A 364 22.37 -11.64 7.95
N LEU A 365 22.23 -10.80 8.96
CA LEU A 365 21.70 -9.42 8.86
C LEU A 365 22.80 -8.39 9.15
N ASP A 366 24.08 -8.77 8.96
CA ASP A 366 25.21 -7.85 9.10
C ASP A 366 25.19 -6.80 7.96
N PRO A 367 25.08 -5.50 8.26
CA PRO A 367 25.08 -4.43 7.25
C PRO A 367 26.40 -4.35 6.47
N GLU A 368 27.51 -4.87 6.99
CA GLU A 368 28.81 -4.88 6.30
C GLU A 368 28.76 -5.67 4.98
N ARG A 369 27.89 -6.66 4.85
CA ARG A 369 27.64 -7.34 3.57
C ARG A 369 27.21 -6.38 2.46
N TYR A 370 26.57 -5.28 2.82
CA TYR A 370 26.09 -4.23 1.95
C TYR A 370 26.86 -2.91 2.16
N GLY A 371 28.04 -2.96 2.76
CA GLY A 371 28.85 -1.80 3.14
C GLY A 371 29.10 -0.84 1.98
N ASN A 372 29.37 -1.35 0.76
CA ASN A 372 29.49 -0.47 -0.41
C ASN A 372 28.21 0.24 -0.78
N LEU A 373 27.07 -0.47 -0.71
CA LEU A 373 25.76 0.11 -1.01
C LEU A 373 25.34 1.12 0.06
N ASN A 374 25.61 0.82 1.34
CA ASN A 374 25.37 1.73 2.46
C ASN A 374 26.19 3.01 2.31
N ARG A 375 27.50 2.92 2.06
CA ARG A 375 28.38 4.09 1.81
C ARG A 375 27.93 4.91 0.60
N LEU A 376 27.60 4.26 -0.50
CA LEU A 376 27.16 4.95 -1.73
C LEU A 376 25.91 5.81 -1.51
N ASN A 377 25.04 5.41 -0.59
CA ASN A 377 23.81 6.09 -0.25
C ASN A 377 23.87 6.88 1.07
N ASN A 378 25.05 7.03 1.66
CA ASN A 378 25.30 7.72 2.93
C ASN A 378 24.45 7.13 4.11
N LEU A 379 24.25 5.83 4.12
CA LEU A 379 23.47 5.14 5.15
C LEU A 379 24.36 4.66 6.33
N ASP A 380 25.68 4.69 6.20
CA ASP A 380 26.66 4.35 7.22
C ASP A 380 27.05 5.53 8.12
N THR A 381 26.48 6.71 7.89
CA THR A 381 26.72 7.90 8.70
C THR A 381 25.75 7.90 9.90
N PRO A 382 26.27 7.95 11.15
CA PRO A 382 25.39 8.08 12.32
C PRO A 382 24.49 9.30 12.22
N ALA A 383 23.24 9.15 12.70
CA ALA A 383 22.37 10.32 12.90
C ALA A 383 23.07 11.30 13.84
N SER A 384 23.25 12.53 13.40
CA SER A 384 23.88 13.61 14.16
C SER A 384 23.01 14.12 15.30
#